data_fb87864b85c0dffcf173f8dde2a98770
#
_entry.id   fb87864b85c0dffcf173f8dde2a98770
#
_cell.length_a   1.000
_cell.length_b   1.000
_cell.length_c   1.000
_cell.angle_alpha   90.00
_cell.angle_beta   90.00
_cell.angle_gamma   90.00
#
_symmetry.space_group_name_H-M   'P 1'
#
loop_
_entity.id
_entity.type
_entity.pdbx_description
1 polymer ?
#
loop_
_entity_poly.entity_id
_entity_poly.type
_entity_poly.pdbx_seq_one_letter_code
_entity_poly.pdbx_strand_id
1 'polypeptide(L)'
;MVRILPIILSVLSSKLVASTILHSSIHSVPSGGEIISAEDLKELEISGNSICVDNRCYPKIFEPRHDWQPILPGQELPGGLDIRINMDTGLKEAKLNDEKNVGDNGSHELIVSSEDMKASPDDYEFSSDFKEMRNIIDSNPTLSSQDIARLEDSFDRIMEFAHDYKHGYKIITHEFALLANLSLNENLPLTLRELSTRVITSCLRNNPPVVEFINESFPNFKSKIMAALSNLNDSNHRSSNILIKRYLSIFNELPVTSEDLPIYSTVVLQNVYERNNKDKQLQIKVLELISKILKADMYENDDTNLILFKRNAENWSSNLQEWANEFQEMVQNKSIDELHTRTFFDTLYNLKKIFKSDITINKGFLNWLAQQCKARQSNLDNGLQERDTEQDSFDKKLIDSRHLIFGNPMAHRIKNFRDEL
;
A
#
# COMPACT_ATOMS: atom_id res chain seq x y z
N MET A 1 25.35 9.55 62.45
CA MET A 1 23.98 10.09 62.63
C MET A 1 23.16 9.74 61.37
N VAL A 2 22.32 8.75 61.53
CA VAL A 2 21.45 8.22 60.51
C VAL A 2 20.10 8.92 60.64
N ARG A 3 19.56 9.49 59.54
CA ARG A 3 18.18 9.94 59.46
C ARG A 3 17.44 9.13 58.45
N ILE A 4 16.52 8.31 58.91
CA ILE A 4 15.54 7.55 58.16
C ILE A 4 14.34 8.47 57.93
N LEU A 5 13.88 8.60 56.67
CA LEU A 5 12.59 9.20 56.34
C LEU A 5 11.64 8.12 55.78
N PRO A 6 10.37 8.15 56.14
CA PRO A 6 9.43 7.09 55.84
C PRO A 6 8.86 7.21 54.43
N ILE A 7 8.66 6.05 53.81
CA ILE A 7 7.95 5.83 52.56
C ILE A 7 6.45 5.99 52.82
N ILE A 8 5.83 6.95 52.13
CA ILE A 8 4.36 7.07 52.07
C ILE A 8 3.87 6.27 50.86
N LEU A 9 3.18 5.17 51.17
CA LEU A 9 2.41 4.40 50.20
C LEU A 9 1.11 5.17 49.87
N SER A 10 0.97 5.73 48.67
CA SER A 10 -0.31 6.23 48.19
C SER A 10 -0.95 5.20 47.26
N VAL A 11 -1.97 4.56 47.77
CA VAL A 11 -2.92 3.76 46.99
C VAL A 11 -3.75 4.71 46.12
N LEU A 12 -3.55 4.69 44.81
CA LEU A 12 -4.39 5.38 43.85
C LEU A 12 -5.36 4.38 43.20
N SER A 13 -6.60 4.52 43.60
CA SER A 13 -7.77 3.83 43.08
C SER A 13 -7.93 4.12 41.57
N SER A 14 -8.05 3.06 40.79
CA SER A 14 -8.45 3.07 39.40
C SER A 14 -9.88 3.63 39.24
N LYS A 15 -10.00 4.83 38.70
CA LYS A 15 -11.27 5.32 38.15
C LYS A 15 -11.42 4.85 36.72
N LEU A 16 -12.44 4.03 36.51
CA LEU A 16 -13.02 3.76 35.19
C LEU A 16 -13.42 5.09 34.55
N VAL A 17 -12.82 5.43 33.42
CA VAL A 17 -13.32 6.52 32.57
C VAL A 17 -14.34 5.92 31.63
N ALA A 18 -15.61 6.14 31.95
CA ALA A 18 -16.70 5.89 31.03
C ALA A 18 -16.62 6.88 29.88
N SER A 19 -16.50 6.37 28.67
CA SER A 19 -16.58 7.13 27.44
C SER A 19 -18.00 7.66 27.28
N THR A 20 -18.20 8.95 27.47
CA THR A 20 -19.44 9.66 27.16
C THR A 20 -19.55 9.80 25.63
N ILE A 21 -20.47 9.04 25.07
CA ILE A 21 -20.95 9.23 23.69
C ILE A 21 -21.69 10.58 23.67
N LEU A 22 -21.19 11.51 22.88
CA LEU A 22 -21.88 12.76 22.59
C LEU A 22 -23.14 12.46 21.76
N HIS A 23 -24.29 12.54 22.41
CA HIS A 23 -25.59 12.64 21.74
C HIS A 23 -25.67 14.03 21.10
N SER A 24 -25.45 14.13 19.78
CA SER A 24 -25.88 15.30 19.03
C SER A 24 -27.38 15.19 18.79
N SER A 25 -28.12 16.11 19.38
CA SER A 25 -29.56 16.28 19.19
C SER A 25 -29.87 16.54 17.70
N ILE A 26 -30.56 15.62 17.06
CA ILE A 26 -31.06 15.80 15.70
C ILE A 26 -32.38 16.58 15.81
N HIS A 27 -32.41 17.77 15.23
CA HIS A 27 -33.61 18.53 15.04
C HIS A 27 -34.53 17.84 14.02
N SER A 28 -35.78 17.66 14.43
CA SER A 28 -36.87 17.09 13.64
C SER A 28 -37.13 17.90 12.37
N VAL A 29 -37.04 17.24 11.21
CA VAL A 29 -37.52 17.70 9.91
C VAL A 29 -38.80 16.91 9.58
N PRO A 30 -39.86 17.54 9.07
CA PRO A 30 -41.17 16.89 8.94
C PRO A 30 -41.26 15.98 7.71
N SER A 31 -41.90 14.83 7.96
CA SER A 31 -42.58 13.90 7.07
C SER A 31 -41.82 13.27 5.89
N GLY A 32 -41.46 12.00 6.05
CA GLY A 32 -41.47 11.05 4.94
C GLY A 32 -40.33 10.02 4.85
N GLY A 33 -39.43 9.95 5.78
CA GLY A 33 -38.39 8.90 5.80
C GLY A 33 -37.76 8.75 7.16
N GLU A 34 -38.21 7.78 7.93
CA GLU A 34 -37.54 7.40 9.17
C GLU A 34 -36.15 6.86 8.85
N ILE A 35 -35.15 7.43 9.49
CA ILE A 35 -33.76 6.99 9.41
C ILE A 35 -33.65 5.68 10.20
N ILE A 36 -33.39 4.57 9.52
CA ILE A 36 -33.11 3.28 10.15
C ILE A 36 -31.66 3.34 10.65
N SER A 37 -31.47 3.24 11.97
CA SER A 37 -30.14 3.26 12.62
C SER A 37 -29.42 1.92 12.46
N ALA A 38 -28.10 1.90 12.71
CA ALA A 38 -27.31 0.67 12.67
C ALA A 38 -27.75 -0.40 13.71
N GLU A 39 -28.57 -0.01 14.69
CA GLU A 39 -29.18 -0.93 15.68
C GLU A 39 -30.36 -1.69 15.11
N ASP A 40 -31.01 -1.17 14.05
CA ASP A 40 -32.18 -1.78 13.39
C ASP A 40 -31.79 -2.95 12.45
N LEU A 41 -30.51 -3.16 12.17
CA LEU A 41 -30.02 -4.28 11.35
C LEU A 41 -30.23 -5.67 11.96
N LYS A 42 -30.62 -5.75 13.24
CA LYS A 42 -30.87 -7.02 13.94
C LYS A 42 -32.23 -7.64 13.64
N GLU A 43 -33.14 -6.94 13.00
CA GLU A 43 -34.51 -7.39 12.71
C GLU A 43 -34.83 -7.44 11.20
N LEU A 44 -33.81 -7.63 10.34
CA LEU A 44 -34.01 -7.82 8.91
C LEU A 44 -34.53 -9.24 8.63
N GLU A 45 -35.79 -9.39 8.27
CA GLU A 45 -36.35 -10.66 7.79
C GLU A 45 -36.24 -10.75 6.28
N ILE A 46 -35.47 -11.73 5.79
CA ILE A 46 -35.35 -12.00 4.34
C ILE A 46 -36.35 -13.08 3.98
N SER A 47 -37.36 -12.72 3.18
CA SER A 47 -38.36 -13.67 2.64
C SER A 47 -38.29 -13.68 1.12
N GLY A 48 -37.68 -14.72 0.56
CA GLY A 48 -37.53 -14.89 -0.90
C GLY A 48 -36.76 -13.74 -1.54
N ASN A 49 -37.42 -12.93 -2.39
CA ASN A 49 -36.79 -11.81 -3.09
C ASN A 49 -37.05 -10.44 -2.45
N SER A 50 -37.54 -10.44 -1.20
CA SER A 50 -37.90 -9.23 -0.46
C SER A 50 -37.21 -9.20 0.91
N ILE A 51 -36.83 -8.01 1.35
CA ILE A 51 -36.34 -7.71 2.70
C ILE A 51 -37.43 -6.96 3.43
N CYS A 52 -37.78 -7.40 4.65
CA CYS A 52 -38.82 -6.79 5.46
C CYS A 52 -38.22 -6.23 6.74
N VAL A 53 -38.57 -4.99 7.09
CA VAL A 53 -38.23 -4.32 8.34
C VAL A 53 -39.49 -3.66 8.86
N ASP A 54 -39.91 -3.93 10.10
CA ASP A 54 -41.07 -3.33 10.75
C ASP A 54 -42.33 -3.27 9.88
N ASN A 55 -42.75 -4.42 9.30
CA ASN A 55 -43.90 -4.54 8.37
C ASN A 55 -43.76 -3.77 7.03
N ARG A 56 -42.60 -3.23 6.71
CA ARG A 56 -42.32 -2.65 5.38
C ARG A 56 -41.38 -3.57 4.64
N CYS A 57 -41.83 -4.06 3.47
CA CYS A 57 -41.03 -4.93 2.61
C CYS A 57 -40.58 -4.16 1.37
N TYR A 58 -39.33 -4.38 0.96
CA TYR A 58 -38.76 -3.83 -0.28
C TYR A 58 -37.97 -4.92 -1.01
N PRO A 59 -37.74 -4.78 -2.33
CA PRO A 59 -37.00 -5.75 -3.11
C PRO A 59 -35.55 -5.91 -2.58
N LYS A 60 -35.07 -7.16 -2.56
CA LYS A 60 -33.67 -7.47 -2.21
C LYS A 60 -32.69 -6.87 -3.21
N ILE A 61 -33.07 -6.86 -4.50
CA ILE A 61 -32.27 -6.23 -5.55
C ILE A 61 -32.77 -4.80 -5.72
N PHE A 62 -31.85 -3.83 -5.69
CA PHE A 62 -32.16 -2.43 -5.94
C PHE A 62 -32.68 -2.25 -7.36
N GLU A 63 -33.82 -1.59 -7.52
CA GLU A 63 -34.43 -1.28 -8.83
C GLU A 63 -34.00 0.13 -9.24
N PRO A 64 -33.02 0.28 -10.11
CA PRO A 64 -32.46 1.58 -10.43
C PRO A 64 -33.38 2.40 -11.35
N ARG A 65 -33.41 3.73 -11.09
CA ARG A 65 -34.07 4.73 -11.94
C ARG A 65 -33.05 5.80 -12.36
N HIS A 66 -33.46 6.71 -13.24
CA HIS A 66 -32.60 7.84 -13.65
C HIS A 66 -32.45 8.91 -12.55
N ASP A 67 -33.36 8.94 -11.57
CA ASP A 67 -33.30 9.84 -10.43
C ASP A 67 -32.54 9.19 -9.26
N TRP A 68 -31.90 10.01 -8.42
CA TRP A 68 -31.26 9.55 -7.20
C TRP A 68 -32.25 8.96 -6.22
N GLN A 69 -32.04 7.72 -5.82
CA GLN A 69 -32.88 6.99 -4.88
C GLN A 69 -32.06 6.48 -3.71
N PRO A 70 -32.60 6.53 -2.49
CA PRO A 70 -31.91 6.00 -1.32
C PRO A 70 -31.78 4.46 -1.43
N ILE A 71 -30.60 3.96 -1.09
CA ILE A 71 -30.32 2.53 -0.98
C ILE A 71 -30.77 2.08 0.41
N LEU A 72 -31.66 1.11 0.47
CA LEU A 72 -32.18 0.56 1.73
C LEU A 72 -31.24 -0.52 2.27
N PRO A 73 -31.21 -0.75 3.58
CA PRO A 73 -30.35 -1.73 4.22
C PRO A 73 -30.50 -3.13 3.65
N GLY A 74 -29.39 -3.79 3.34
CA GLY A 74 -29.37 -5.15 2.80
C GLY A 74 -29.70 -5.31 1.32
N GLN A 75 -29.99 -4.22 0.59
CA GLN A 75 -30.23 -4.30 -0.85
C GLN A 75 -28.94 -4.62 -1.61
N GLU A 76 -29.06 -5.55 -2.55
CA GLU A 76 -28.02 -5.87 -3.53
C GLU A 76 -28.09 -4.87 -4.70
N LEU A 77 -26.95 -4.27 -5.03
CA LEU A 77 -26.86 -3.27 -6.09
C LEU A 77 -26.47 -3.94 -7.41
N PRO A 78 -27.26 -3.79 -8.49
CA PRO A 78 -26.85 -4.21 -9.82
C PRO A 78 -25.69 -3.32 -10.33
N GLY A 79 -24.93 -3.82 -11.31
CA GLY A 79 -23.89 -3.04 -11.97
C GLY A 79 -24.46 -1.86 -12.79
N GLY A 80 -23.59 -0.87 -13.08
CA GLY A 80 -23.97 0.27 -13.93
C GLY A 80 -24.73 1.38 -13.21
N LEU A 81 -24.48 1.55 -11.91
CA LEU A 81 -25.08 2.61 -11.10
C LEU A 81 -24.06 3.67 -10.71
N ASP A 82 -24.48 4.92 -10.74
CA ASP A 82 -23.81 5.99 -10.00
C ASP A 82 -24.23 5.93 -8.53
N ILE A 83 -23.28 5.96 -7.60
CA ILE A 83 -23.52 5.90 -6.15
C ILE A 83 -22.93 7.13 -5.49
N ARG A 84 -23.69 7.77 -4.60
CA ARG A 84 -23.23 8.89 -3.76
C ARG A 84 -23.71 8.77 -2.33
N ILE A 85 -23.12 9.55 -1.44
CA ILE A 85 -23.66 9.81 -0.11
C ILE A 85 -24.35 11.19 -0.17
N ASN A 86 -25.61 11.24 0.14
CA ASN A 86 -26.33 12.50 0.29
C ASN A 86 -25.86 13.17 1.59
N MET A 87 -25.20 14.32 1.48
CA MET A 87 -24.59 15.00 2.62
C MET A 87 -25.63 15.61 3.58
N ASP A 88 -26.85 15.85 3.11
CA ASP A 88 -27.94 16.39 3.93
C ASP A 88 -28.62 15.31 4.78
N THR A 89 -28.75 14.10 4.23
CA THR A 89 -29.45 12.99 4.89
C THR A 89 -28.51 11.93 5.45
N GLY A 90 -27.23 11.90 5.04
CA GLY A 90 -26.27 10.86 5.38
C GLY A 90 -26.53 9.49 4.71
N LEU A 91 -27.55 9.39 3.86
CA LEU A 91 -27.94 8.14 3.19
C LEU A 91 -27.12 7.90 1.92
N LYS A 92 -26.85 6.65 1.64
CA LYS A 92 -26.35 6.24 0.32
C LYS A 92 -27.48 6.29 -0.69
N GLU A 93 -27.25 6.90 -1.85
CA GLU A 93 -28.19 6.98 -2.96
C GLU A 93 -27.55 6.42 -4.21
N ALA A 94 -28.39 5.82 -5.08
CA ALA A 94 -27.96 5.33 -6.38
C ALA A 94 -28.93 5.75 -7.49
N LYS A 95 -28.41 5.89 -8.71
CA LYS A 95 -29.19 6.09 -9.94
C LYS A 95 -28.56 5.30 -11.10
N LEU A 96 -29.31 5.11 -12.19
CA LEU A 96 -28.73 4.62 -13.44
C LEU A 96 -27.68 5.56 -13.95
N ASN A 97 -26.55 5.01 -14.39
CA ASN A 97 -25.58 5.79 -15.13
C ASN A 97 -26.17 6.17 -16.49
N ASP A 98 -26.26 7.48 -16.78
CA ASP A 98 -26.87 8.01 -18.01
C ASP A 98 -25.94 7.86 -19.24
N GLU A 99 -24.74 7.31 -19.08
CA GLU A 99 -23.82 7.06 -20.18
C GLU A 99 -24.23 5.81 -20.97
N LYS A 100 -24.80 6.05 -22.15
CA LYS A 100 -24.99 5.03 -23.20
C LYS A 100 -23.59 4.59 -23.68
N ASN A 101 -23.17 3.37 -23.31
CA ASN A 101 -22.52 2.42 -24.26
C ASN A 101 -22.21 1.09 -23.56
N VAL A 102 -23.02 0.16 -23.89
CA VAL A 102 -22.87 -1.15 -24.53
C VAL A 102 -21.44 -1.76 -24.46
N GLY A 103 -21.35 -2.91 -23.81
CA GLY A 103 -20.25 -3.87 -23.96
C GLY A 103 -20.04 -4.71 -22.72
N ASP A 104 -20.69 -5.85 -22.73
CA ASP A 104 -20.60 -7.00 -21.86
C ASP A 104 -19.15 -7.38 -21.50
N ASN A 105 -18.84 -7.44 -20.22
CA ASN A 105 -18.12 -8.46 -19.45
C ASN A 105 -17.42 -7.87 -18.21
N GLY A 106 -17.96 -8.24 -17.11
CA GLY A 106 -17.55 -8.27 -15.74
C GLY A 106 -16.07 -7.96 -15.35
N SER A 107 -15.76 -6.69 -15.18
CA SER A 107 -14.83 -6.14 -14.20
C SER A 107 -15.05 -4.61 -14.22
N HIS A 108 -15.50 -4.04 -13.10
CA HIS A 108 -15.62 -2.58 -12.98
C HIS A 108 -14.23 -1.95 -12.82
N GLU A 109 -13.49 -1.89 -13.91
CA GLU A 109 -12.49 -0.84 -14.07
C GLU A 109 -13.24 0.47 -14.31
N LEU A 110 -12.91 1.50 -13.56
CA LEU A 110 -13.28 2.88 -13.88
C LEU A 110 -12.62 3.22 -15.23
N ILE A 111 -13.30 2.91 -16.33
CA ILE A 111 -12.85 3.28 -17.68
C ILE A 111 -13.05 4.79 -17.78
N VAL A 112 -12.01 5.54 -17.48
CA VAL A 112 -11.91 6.92 -17.93
C VAL A 112 -11.87 6.85 -19.46
N SER A 113 -12.90 7.31 -20.15
CA SER A 113 -12.93 7.25 -21.61
C SER A 113 -11.72 7.99 -22.18
N SER A 114 -11.08 7.41 -23.18
CA SER A 114 -9.93 8.02 -23.87
C SER A 114 -10.26 9.37 -24.52
N GLU A 115 -11.52 9.76 -24.58
CA GLU A 115 -11.97 11.06 -25.08
C GLU A 115 -11.93 12.17 -24.03
N ASP A 116 -12.15 11.86 -22.73
CA ASP A 116 -11.95 12.81 -21.63
C ASP A 116 -10.46 13.16 -21.40
N MET A 117 -9.56 12.39 -21.99
CA MET A 117 -8.12 12.57 -21.87
C MET A 117 -7.51 13.45 -22.98
N LYS A 118 -8.25 13.78 -24.03
CA LYS A 118 -7.77 14.60 -25.18
C LYS A 118 -8.03 16.10 -25.00
N ALA A 119 -7.97 16.61 -23.76
CA ALA A 119 -7.91 18.04 -23.56
C ALA A 119 -6.62 18.59 -24.20
N SER A 120 -6.74 19.73 -24.90
CA SER A 120 -5.58 20.44 -25.44
C SER A 120 -4.51 20.61 -24.37
N PRO A 121 -3.21 20.43 -24.68
CA PRO A 121 -2.12 20.58 -23.71
C PRO A 121 -2.09 21.94 -22.99
N ASP A 122 -2.77 22.92 -23.53
CA ASP A 122 -2.75 24.29 -23.04
C ASP A 122 -3.88 24.64 -22.03
N ASP A 123 -4.88 23.77 -21.84
CA ASP A 123 -6.12 24.11 -21.11
C ASP A 123 -6.42 23.23 -19.88
N TYR A 124 -5.44 22.53 -19.32
CA TYR A 124 -5.70 21.84 -18.05
C TYR A 124 -5.38 22.76 -16.84
N GLU A 125 -6.05 22.48 -15.75
CA GLU A 125 -6.20 23.33 -14.56
C GLU A 125 -4.87 23.82 -13.95
N PHE A 126 -3.76 23.05 -14.09
CA PHE A 126 -2.44 23.38 -13.52
C PHE A 126 -1.42 23.84 -14.57
N SER A 127 -1.83 24.07 -15.82
CA SER A 127 -0.89 24.45 -16.89
C SER A 127 -0.16 25.75 -16.58
N SER A 128 -0.79 26.68 -15.88
CA SER A 128 -0.17 27.95 -15.46
C SER A 128 0.98 27.74 -14.47
N ASP A 129 0.81 26.85 -13.48
CA ASP A 129 1.84 26.56 -12.49
C ASP A 129 3.05 25.90 -13.15
N PHE A 130 2.84 24.97 -14.04
CA PHE A 130 3.93 24.32 -14.78
C PHE A 130 4.62 25.25 -15.77
N LYS A 131 3.89 26.20 -16.42
CA LYS A 131 4.49 27.25 -17.24
C LYS A 131 5.38 28.16 -16.40
N GLU A 132 4.92 28.57 -15.20
CA GLU A 132 5.73 29.36 -14.26
C GLU A 132 7.00 28.61 -13.85
N MET A 133 6.87 27.33 -13.47
CA MET A 133 8.02 26.48 -13.10
C MET A 133 9.05 26.42 -14.22
N ARG A 134 8.63 26.18 -15.48
CA ARG A 134 9.54 26.17 -16.64
C ARG A 134 10.24 27.51 -16.79
N ASN A 135 9.50 28.62 -16.73
CA ASN A 135 10.08 29.95 -16.87
C ASN A 135 11.14 30.25 -15.82
N ILE A 136 10.92 29.82 -14.57
CA ILE A 136 11.90 30.00 -13.48
C ILE A 136 13.16 29.19 -13.75
N ILE A 137 13.00 27.92 -14.15
CA ILE A 137 14.11 26.99 -14.36
C ILE A 137 14.93 27.36 -15.60
N ASP A 138 14.27 27.71 -16.71
CA ASP A 138 14.92 28.04 -17.97
C ASP A 138 15.63 29.40 -17.92
N SER A 139 15.11 30.32 -17.11
CA SER A 139 15.67 31.68 -17.01
C SER A 139 16.87 31.79 -16.07
N ASN A 140 17.00 30.85 -15.12
CA ASN A 140 17.98 30.96 -14.04
C ASN A 140 18.84 29.69 -13.93
N PRO A 141 20.09 29.69 -14.39
CA PRO A 141 21.02 28.58 -14.23
C PRO A 141 21.33 28.28 -12.74
N THR A 142 21.16 29.27 -11.87
CA THR A 142 21.27 29.14 -10.40
C THR A 142 20.04 29.75 -9.77
N LEU A 143 19.23 28.94 -9.09
CA LEU A 143 18.00 29.38 -8.43
C LEU A 143 18.30 30.26 -7.22
N SER A 144 17.68 31.43 -7.15
CA SER A 144 17.67 32.28 -5.95
C SER A 144 16.74 31.68 -4.87
N SER A 145 16.90 32.11 -3.62
CA SER A 145 15.98 31.72 -2.53
C SER A 145 14.52 32.11 -2.83
N GLN A 146 14.30 33.18 -3.58
CA GLN A 146 12.96 33.61 -4.00
C GLN A 146 12.39 32.67 -5.08
N ASP A 147 13.22 32.23 -6.04
CA ASP A 147 12.81 31.26 -7.06
C ASP A 147 12.45 29.91 -6.42
N ILE A 148 13.25 29.47 -5.45
CA ILE A 148 12.97 28.23 -4.69
C ILE A 148 11.62 28.32 -3.99
N ALA A 149 11.34 29.43 -3.27
CA ALA A 149 10.06 29.62 -2.58
C ALA A 149 8.87 29.61 -3.55
N ARG A 150 9.00 30.27 -4.71
CA ARG A 150 7.94 30.25 -5.74
C ARG A 150 7.69 28.85 -6.33
N LEU A 151 8.75 28.07 -6.51
CA LEU A 151 8.62 26.69 -6.95
C LEU A 151 7.95 25.81 -5.87
N GLU A 152 8.32 26.00 -4.59
CA GLU A 152 7.69 25.31 -3.46
C GLU A 152 6.19 25.63 -3.37
N ASP A 153 5.79 26.91 -3.49
CA ASP A 153 4.39 27.32 -3.54
C ASP A 153 3.62 26.70 -4.71
N SER A 154 4.25 26.58 -5.89
CA SER A 154 3.63 25.93 -7.05
C SER A 154 3.44 24.43 -6.80
N PHE A 155 4.43 23.75 -6.20
CA PHE A 155 4.29 22.35 -5.83
C PHE A 155 3.19 22.12 -4.80
N ASP A 156 3.03 22.99 -3.82
CA ASP A 156 1.98 22.85 -2.81
C ASP A 156 0.59 22.94 -3.44
N ARG A 157 0.37 23.88 -4.39
CA ARG A 157 -0.89 23.95 -5.15
C ARG A 157 -1.15 22.70 -5.98
N ILE A 158 -0.14 22.20 -6.70
CA ILE A 158 -0.26 20.97 -7.51
C ILE A 158 -0.56 19.76 -6.62
N MET A 159 0.03 19.69 -5.42
CA MET A 159 -0.17 18.57 -4.49
C MET A 159 -1.60 18.41 -4.01
N GLU A 160 -2.40 19.48 -3.94
CA GLU A 160 -3.82 19.40 -3.55
C GLU A 160 -4.62 18.50 -4.50
N PHE A 161 -4.19 18.40 -5.75
CA PHE A 161 -4.88 17.68 -6.83
C PHE A 161 -4.15 16.41 -7.30
N ALA A 162 -2.87 16.26 -6.96
CA ALA A 162 -2.05 15.15 -7.44
C ALA A 162 -2.55 13.75 -6.99
N HIS A 163 -3.40 13.70 -5.96
CA HIS A 163 -4.02 12.45 -5.47
C HIS A 163 -5.32 12.09 -6.21
N ASP A 164 -5.90 13.02 -6.95
CA ASP A 164 -7.08 12.75 -7.76
C ASP A 164 -6.71 11.94 -8.99
N TYR A 165 -7.52 10.94 -9.30
CA TYR A 165 -7.28 10.01 -10.40
C TYR A 165 -7.13 10.72 -11.75
N LYS A 166 -8.07 11.62 -12.09
CA LYS A 166 -8.10 12.32 -13.38
C LYS A 166 -7.02 13.40 -13.44
N HIS A 167 -6.86 14.18 -12.38
CA HIS A 167 -5.84 15.23 -12.32
C HIS A 167 -4.43 14.63 -12.31
N GLY A 168 -4.21 13.56 -11.53
CA GLY A 168 -2.93 12.85 -11.51
C GLY A 168 -2.54 12.32 -12.89
N TYR A 169 -3.50 11.77 -13.64
CA TYR A 169 -3.26 11.34 -15.02
C TYR A 169 -2.89 12.53 -15.93
N LYS A 170 -3.63 13.63 -15.89
CA LYS A 170 -3.33 14.84 -16.68
C LYS A 170 -1.94 15.41 -16.34
N ILE A 171 -1.62 15.51 -15.06
CA ILE A 171 -0.30 15.98 -14.61
C ILE A 171 0.80 15.12 -15.21
N ILE A 172 0.69 13.81 -15.10
CA ILE A 172 1.76 12.92 -15.58
C ILE A 172 1.85 12.89 -17.10
N THR A 173 0.74 12.82 -17.81
CA THR A 173 0.79 12.77 -19.28
C THR A 173 1.38 14.03 -19.92
N HIS A 174 1.23 15.20 -19.28
CA HIS A 174 1.74 16.47 -19.82
C HIS A 174 3.07 16.91 -19.21
N GLU A 175 3.32 16.59 -17.95
CA GLU A 175 4.40 17.22 -17.19
C GLU A 175 5.45 16.27 -16.62
N PHE A 176 5.31 14.97 -16.88
CA PHE A 176 6.22 13.98 -16.30
C PHE A 176 7.69 14.24 -16.61
N ALA A 177 8.01 14.67 -17.84
CA ALA A 177 9.39 14.95 -18.22
C ALA A 177 10.02 16.07 -17.36
N LEU A 178 9.25 17.14 -17.07
CA LEU A 178 9.68 18.21 -16.19
C LEU A 178 9.84 17.71 -14.75
N LEU A 179 8.82 17.02 -14.23
CA LEU A 179 8.84 16.47 -12.87
C LEU A 179 9.99 15.49 -12.68
N ALA A 180 10.21 14.57 -13.61
CA ALA A 180 11.33 13.62 -13.56
C ALA A 180 12.69 14.34 -13.60
N ASN A 181 12.83 15.37 -14.43
CA ASN A 181 14.05 16.18 -14.47
C ASN A 181 14.31 16.87 -13.12
N LEU A 182 13.29 17.54 -12.54
CA LEU A 182 13.41 18.21 -11.25
C LEU A 182 13.75 17.22 -10.12
N SER A 183 13.13 16.06 -10.13
CA SER A 183 13.37 15.00 -9.15
C SER A 183 14.81 14.48 -9.19
N LEU A 184 15.35 14.25 -10.40
CA LEU A 184 16.62 13.58 -10.62
C LEU A 184 17.83 14.52 -10.71
N ASN A 185 17.62 15.83 -10.88
CA ASN A 185 18.71 16.81 -11.04
C ASN A 185 19.44 17.04 -9.73
N GLU A 186 20.67 16.55 -9.65
CA GLU A 186 21.51 16.64 -8.44
C GLU A 186 21.95 18.08 -8.09
N ASN A 187 21.89 19.00 -9.03
CA ASN A 187 22.23 20.39 -8.81
C ASN A 187 21.11 21.18 -8.11
N LEU A 188 19.90 20.60 -8.02
CA LEU A 188 18.77 21.25 -7.35
C LEU A 188 18.75 20.95 -5.85
N PRO A 189 18.20 21.87 -5.03
CA PRO A 189 17.97 21.63 -3.62
C PRO A 189 17.18 20.35 -3.36
N LEU A 190 17.53 19.62 -2.31
CA LEU A 190 16.85 18.37 -1.93
C LEU A 190 15.34 18.56 -1.70
N THR A 191 14.91 19.75 -1.23
CA THR A 191 13.50 20.10 -1.04
C THR A 191 12.72 20.06 -2.36
N LEU A 192 13.22 20.71 -3.40
CA LEU A 192 12.57 20.71 -4.72
C LEU A 192 12.53 19.31 -5.36
N ARG A 193 13.63 18.57 -5.21
CA ARG A 193 13.70 17.17 -5.66
C ARG A 193 12.67 16.30 -4.95
N GLU A 194 12.54 16.47 -3.64
CA GLU A 194 11.56 15.74 -2.82
C GLU A 194 10.12 16.09 -3.21
N LEU A 195 9.81 17.38 -3.38
CA LEU A 195 8.48 17.85 -3.76
C LEU A 195 8.08 17.30 -5.13
N SER A 196 8.96 17.39 -6.13
CA SER A 196 8.72 16.80 -7.44
C SER A 196 8.48 15.30 -7.38
N THR A 197 9.31 14.58 -6.62
CA THR A 197 9.15 13.13 -6.42
C THR A 197 7.85 12.81 -5.70
N ARG A 198 7.43 13.64 -4.76
CA ARG A 198 6.16 13.51 -4.04
C ARG A 198 4.96 13.63 -4.98
N VAL A 199 4.97 14.62 -5.88
CA VAL A 199 3.92 14.77 -6.91
C VAL A 199 3.85 13.50 -7.77
N ILE A 200 4.98 13.02 -8.30
CA ILE A 200 5.01 11.80 -9.10
C ILE A 200 4.42 10.62 -8.33
N THR A 201 4.84 10.42 -7.08
CA THR A 201 4.35 9.32 -6.23
C THR A 201 2.85 9.43 -5.97
N SER A 202 2.34 10.65 -5.76
CA SER A 202 0.92 10.88 -5.50
C SER A 202 0.05 10.59 -6.72
N CYS A 203 0.51 10.97 -7.91
CA CYS A 203 -0.18 10.68 -9.17
C CYS A 203 -0.18 9.18 -9.52
N LEU A 204 0.84 8.42 -9.07
CA LEU A 204 0.95 6.98 -9.31
C LEU A 204 -0.01 6.15 -8.44
N ARG A 205 -0.34 6.64 -7.23
CA ARG A 205 -1.13 5.87 -6.28
C ARG A 205 -2.51 5.53 -6.80
N ASN A 206 -2.84 4.23 -6.82
CA ASN A 206 -4.12 3.72 -7.28
C ASN A 206 -4.53 4.26 -8.67
N ASN A 207 -3.54 4.49 -9.55
CA ASN A 207 -3.76 5.08 -10.87
C ASN A 207 -3.08 4.23 -11.96
N PRO A 208 -3.65 3.06 -12.32
CA PRO A 208 -3.07 2.16 -13.30
C PRO A 208 -2.72 2.82 -14.66
N PRO A 209 -3.56 3.72 -15.25
CA PRO A 209 -3.20 4.41 -16.49
C PRO A 209 -1.93 5.26 -16.40
N VAL A 210 -1.65 5.87 -15.24
CA VAL A 210 -0.40 6.61 -15.00
C VAL A 210 0.79 5.65 -14.97
N VAL A 211 0.63 4.50 -14.32
CA VAL A 211 1.65 3.46 -14.25
C VAL A 211 2.01 2.97 -15.66
N GLU A 212 1.00 2.65 -16.48
CA GLU A 212 1.16 2.22 -17.86
C GLU A 212 1.87 3.29 -18.71
N PHE A 213 1.38 4.53 -18.65
CA PHE A 213 1.99 5.66 -19.38
C PHE A 213 3.48 5.85 -19.06
N ILE A 214 3.86 5.80 -17.76
CA ILE A 214 5.26 5.95 -17.37
C ILE A 214 6.11 4.77 -17.87
N ASN A 215 5.62 3.54 -17.76
CA ASN A 215 6.35 2.37 -18.23
C ASN A 215 6.61 2.39 -19.73
N GLU A 216 5.62 2.79 -20.53
CA GLU A 216 5.71 2.81 -21.98
C GLU A 216 6.52 4.01 -22.49
N SER A 217 6.22 5.22 -21.98
CA SER A 217 6.82 6.45 -22.47
C SER A 217 8.19 6.76 -21.87
N PHE A 218 8.49 6.22 -20.68
CA PHE A 218 9.73 6.51 -19.95
C PHE A 218 10.41 5.24 -19.39
N PRO A 219 10.72 4.23 -20.22
CA PRO A 219 11.23 2.92 -19.77
C PRO A 219 12.51 3.01 -18.94
N ASN A 220 13.35 4.02 -19.19
CA ASN A 220 14.61 4.23 -18.45
C ASN A 220 14.43 4.93 -17.09
N PHE A 221 13.21 5.30 -16.71
CA PHE A 221 13.00 6.06 -15.48
C PHE A 221 13.40 5.27 -14.23
N LYS A 222 13.07 3.98 -14.17
CA LYS A 222 13.47 3.07 -13.08
C LYS A 222 14.98 3.02 -12.89
N SER A 223 15.73 2.87 -13.97
CA SER A 223 17.20 2.86 -13.94
C SER A 223 17.79 4.20 -13.48
N LYS A 224 17.20 5.32 -13.89
CA LYS A 224 17.63 6.66 -13.45
C LYS A 224 17.38 6.89 -11.95
N ILE A 225 16.26 6.42 -11.43
CA ILE A 225 16.00 6.46 -9.96
C ILE A 225 17.05 5.62 -9.22
N MET A 226 17.39 4.43 -9.73
CA MET A 226 18.38 3.57 -9.07
C MET A 226 19.76 4.23 -9.05
N ALA A 227 20.16 4.91 -10.11
CA ALA A 227 21.39 5.70 -10.14
C ALA A 227 21.34 6.87 -9.12
N ALA A 228 20.21 7.58 -9.05
CA ALA A 228 20.04 8.67 -8.10
C ALA A 228 20.06 8.18 -6.63
N LEU A 229 19.52 6.99 -6.35
CA LEU A 229 19.63 6.33 -5.04
C LEU A 229 21.08 6.04 -4.65
N SER A 230 21.89 5.57 -5.60
CA SER A 230 23.31 5.33 -5.37
C SER A 230 24.04 6.59 -4.92
N ASN A 231 23.81 7.70 -5.63
CA ASN A 231 24.46 8.98 -5.35
C ASN A 231 23.98 9.63 -4.03
N LEU A 232 22.68 9.51 -3.72
CA LEU A 232 22.11 10.04 -2.47
C LEU A 232 22.59 9.30 -1.23
N ASN A 233 22.85 8.01 -1.35
CA ASN A 233 23.26 7.20 -0.21
C ASN A 233 24.60 7.61 0.37
N ASP A 234 25.43 8.33 -0.39
CA ASP A 234 26.72 8.85 0.09
C ASP A 234 26.58 10.13 0.93
N SER A 235 25.40 10.76 0.95
CA SER A 235 25.12 11.97 1.71
C SER A 235 24.46 11.63 3.05
N ASN A 236 25.11 11.97 4.17
CA ASN A 236 24.61 11.72 5.55
C ASN A 236 23.55 12.73 6.03
N HIS A 237 22.72 13.28 5.15
CA HIS A 237 21.71 14.25 5.53
C HIS A 237 20.32 13.62 5.76
N ARG A 238 19.63 14.03 6.83
CA ARG A 238 18.24 13.60 7.12
C ARG A 238 17.29 13.86 5.94
N SER A 239 17.51 14.95 5.22
CA SER A 239 16.72 15.29 4.02
C SER A 239 16.91 14.29 2.89
N SER A 240 18.08 13.67 2.77
CA SER A 240 18.36 12.62 1.79
C SER A 240 17.53 11.38 2.07
N ASN A 241 17.34 10.99 3.34
CA ASN A 241 16.50 9.83 3.71
C ASN A 241 15.04 10.02 3.30
N ILE A 242 14.52 11.25 3.34
CA ILE A 242 13.15 11.53 2.89
C ILE A 242 13.05 11.30 1.38
N LEU A 243 13.98 11.82 0.61
CA LEU A 243 14.02 11.64 -0.84
C LEU A 243 14.24 10.16 -1.23
N ILE A 244 15.12 9.45 -0.53
CA ILE A 244 15.31 7.99 -0.71
C ILE A 244 13.99 7.25 -0.50
N LYS A 245 13.25 7.55 0.58
CA LYS A 245 11.93 6.95 0.84
C LYS A 245 10.92 7.24 -0.28
N ARG A 246 10.96 8.44 -0.88
CA ARG A 246 10.10 8.79 -2.02
C ARG A 246 10.45 7.97 -3.26
N TYR A 247 11.73 7.84 -3.58
CA TYR A 247 12.15 7.00 -4.71
C TYR A 247 11.76 5.54 -4.52
N LEU A 248 11.93 4.99 -3.32
CA LEU A 248 11.47 3.63 -3.01
C LEU A 248 9.95 3.52 -3.13
N SER A 249 9.20 4.58 -2.77
CA SER A 249 7.74 4.59 -2.93
C SER A 249 7.30 4.56 -4.40
N ILE A 250 8.04 5.21 -5.32
CA ILE A 250 7.77 5.10 -6.76
C ILE A 250 7.92 3.64 -7.23
N PHE A 251 8.96 2.93 -6.78
CA PHE A 251 9.13 1.52 -7.12
C PHE A 251 8.02 0.63 -6.58
N ASN A 252 7.37 1.02 -5.46
CA ASN A 252 6.23 0.26 -4.95
C ASN A 252 4.99 0.39 -5.83
N GLU A 253 4.83 1.50 -6.53
CA GLU A 253 3.71 1.72 -7.45
C GLU A 253 3.99 1.14 -8.84
N LEU A 254 5.20 1.28 -9.37
CA LEU A 254 5.57 0.78 -10.69
C LEU A 254 5.77 -0.75 -10.68
N PRO A 255 5.39 -1.48 -11.75
CA PRO A 255 5.81 -2.88 -11.91
C PRO A 255 7.34 -2.93 -12.07
N VAL A 256 7.97 -3.80 -11.32
CA VAL A 256 9.43 -3.94 -11.30
C VAL A 256 9.79 -5.42 -11.24
N THR A 257 10.63 -5.84 -12.18
CA THR A 257 11.27 -7.15 -12.23
C THR A 257 12.79 -7.00 -12.07
N SER A 258 13.50 -8.09 -11.90
CA SER A 258 14.98 -8.05 -11.87
C SER A 258 15.59 -7.58 -13.19
N GLU A 259 14.91 -7.80 -14.31
CA GLU A 259 15.35 -7.39 -15.65
C GLU A 259 15.22 -5.89 -15.88
N ASP A 260 14.25 -5.24 -15.21
CA ASP A 260 14.02 -3.80 -15.29
C ASP A 260 15.13 -2.97 -14.64
N LEU A 261 15.93 -3.58 -13.76
CA LEU A 261 16.89 -2.89 -12.93
C LEU A 261 18.35 -3.19 -13.37
N PRO A 262 19.25 -2.21 -13.27
CA PRO A 262 20.68 -2.46 -13.47
C PRO A 262 21.23 -3.53 -12.53
N ILE A 263 22.23 -4.29 -12.96
CA ILE A 263 22.87 -5.36 -12.17
C ILE A 263 23.37 -4.87 -10.80
N TYR A 264 23.82 -3.62 -10.72
CA TYR A 264 24.30 -3.03 -9.46
C TYR A 264 23.19 -2.68 -8.46
N SER A 265 21.92 -2.82 -8.83
CA SER A 265 20.78 -2.39 -7.99
C SER A 265 20.72 -3.11 -6.66
N THR A 266 21.08 -4.39 -6.61
CA THR A 266 21.15 -5.16 -5.35
C THR A 266 22.14 -4.56 -4.37
N VAL A 267 23.33 -4.18 -4.87
CA VAL A 267 24.37 -3.55 -4.04
C VAL A 267 23.91 -2.17 -3.56
N VAL A 268 23.26 -1.38 -4.43
CA VAL A 268 22.71 -0.08 -4.03
C VAL A 268 21.65 -0.24 -2.94
N LEU A 269 20.69 -1.16 -3.11
CA LEU A 269 19.64 -1.40 -2.11
C LEU A 269 20.21 -1.92 -0.80
N GLN A 270 21.20 -2.80 -0.86
CA GLN A 270 21.88 -3.28 0.33
C GLN A 270 22.61 -2.15 1.08
N ASN A 271 23.37 -1.33 0.36
CA ASN A 271 24.01 -0.15 0.94
C ASN A 271 23.00 0.84 1.56
N VAL A 272 21.86 1.06 0.90
CA VAL A 272 20.76 1.89 1.44
C VAL A 272 20.21 1.28 2.73
N TYR A 273 20.00 -0.02 2.77
CA TYR A 273 19.49 -0.74 3.93
C TYR A 273 20.45 -0.67 5.13
N GLU A 274 21.72 -1.01 4.92
CA GLU A 274 22.73 -1.09 5.98
C GLU A 274 23.09 0.27 6.59
N ARG A 275 23.27 1.29 5.72
CA ARG A 275 23.63 2.64 6.19
C ARG A 275 22.52 3.31 6.99
N ASN A 276 21.29 2.91 6.75
CA ASN A 276 20.12 3.48 7.41
C ASN A 276 19.54 2.57 8.51
N ASN A 277 20.38 1.84 9.22
CA ASN A 277 19.98 0.87 10.25
C ASN A 277 19.16 1.47 11.40
N LYS A 278 19.20 2.78 11.61
CA LYS A 278 18.39 3.52 12.58
C LYS A 278 17.03 3.95 12.05
N ASP A 279 16.82 3.95 10.74
CA ASP A 279 15.57 4.33 10.09
C ASP A 279 14.80 3.09 9.65
N LYS A 280 14.04 2.52 10.58
CA LYS A 280 13.23 1.29 10.33
C LYS A 280 12.24 1.45 9.19
N GLN A 281 11.65 2.62 9.02
CA GLN A 281 10.73 2.91 7.92
C GLN A 281 11.43 2.78 6.55
N LEU A 282 12.67 3.23 6.46
CA LEU A 282 13.46 3.11 5.25
C LEU A 282 13.84 1.65 4.99
N GLN A 283 14.27 0.92 6.03
CA GLN A 283 14.58 -0.51 5.91
C GLN A 283 13.37 -1.32 5.44
N ILE A 284 12.17 -1.04 5.99
CA ILE A 284 10.91 -1.67 5.55
C ILE A 284 10.69 -1.42 4.06
N LYS A 285 10.81 -0.17 3.58
CA LYS A 285 10.61 0.15 2.15
C LYS A 285 11.60 -0.55 1.22
N VAL A 286 12.84 -0.75 1.65
CA VAL A 286 13.80 -1.53 0.87
C VAL A 286 13.36 -2.99 0.80
N LEU A 287 12.96 -3.59 1.91
CA LEU A 287 12.48 -4.98 1.94
C LEU A 287 11.17 -5.18 1.18
N GLU A 288 10.26 -4.18 1.17
CA GLU A 288 9.07 -4.18 0.32
C GLU A 288 9.46 -4.27 -1.16
N LEU A 289 10.41 -3.43 -1.60
CA LEU A 289 10.89 -3.45 -2.99
C LEU A 289 11.56 -4.80 -3.33
N ILE A 290 12.43 -5.30 -2.47
CA ILE A 290 13.06 -6.61 -2.66
C ILE A 290 12.00 -7.72 -2.73
N SER A 291 11.01 -7.71 -1.84
CA SER A 291 9.89 -8.66 -1.85
C SER A 291 9.11 -8.61 -3.16
N LYS A 292 8.86 -7.40 -3.68
CA LYS A 292 8.15 -7.18 -4.93
C LYS A 292 8.89 -7.75 -6.13
N ILE A 293 10.20 -7.47 -6.24
CA ILE A 293 11.05 -7.97 -7.31
C ILE A 293 11.10 -9.52 -7.26
N LEU A 294 11.42 -10.07 -6.10
CA LEU A 294 11.50 -11.53 -5.93
C LEU A 294 10.15 -12.20 -6.20
N LYS A 295 9.03 -11.56 -5.83
CA LYS A 295 7.69 -12.07 -6.11
C LYS A 295 7.38 -12.05 -7.61
N ALA A 296 7.66 -10.95 -8.30
CA ALA A 296 7.45 -10.84 -9.74
C ALA A 296 8.24 -11.90 -10.51
N ASP A 297 9.52 -12.04 -10.21
CA ASP A 297 10.39 -13.05 -10.84
C ASP A 297 9.96 -14.51 -10.55
N MET A 298 9.22 -14.76 -9.45
CA MET A 298 8.72 -16.10 -9.08
C MET A 298 7.39 -16.46 -9.74
N TYR A 299 6.52 -15.48 -10.03
CA TYR A 299 5.15 -15.73 -10.50
C TYR A 299 5.03 -15.84 -12.02
N GLU A 300 6.02 -15.41 -12.79
CA GLU A 300 6.02 -15.62 -14.25
C GLU A 300 6.21 -17.11 -14.66
N ASN A 301 5.90 -18.06 -13.78
CA ASN A 301 6.50 -19.39 -13.77
C ASN A 301 5.57 -20.54 -14.07
N ASP A 302 5.66 -20.98 -15.27
CA ASP A 302 5.73 -22.40 -15.68
C ASP A 302 7.16 -22.94 -15.37
N ASP A 303 7.37 -24.25 -15.27
CA ASP A 303 8.64 -24.90 -14.88
C ASP A 303 9.90 -24.42 -15.63
N THR A 304 9.73 -23.85 -16.84
CA THR A 304 10.80 -23.22 -17.63
C THR A 304 11.36 -21.94 -17.00
N ASN A 305 10.53 -21.21 -16.29
CA ASN A 305 10.90 -19.93 -15.69
C ASN A 305 11.57 -20.10 -14.32
N LEU A 306 11.33 -21.18 -13.59
CA LEU A 306 12.12 -21.51 -12.39
C LEU A 306 13.62 -21.64 -12.71
N ILE A 307 13.95 -22.10 -13.92
CA ILE A 307 15.33 -22.17 -14.43
C ILE A 307 15.82 -20.76 -14.77
N LEU A 308 14.97 -19.91 -15.38
CA LEU A 308 15.28 -18.51 -15.66
C LEU A 308 15.41 -17.69 -14.39
N PHE A 309 14.50 -17.89 -13.42
CA PHE A 309 14.62 -17.26 -12.10
C PHE A 309 15.93 -17.66 -11.39
N LYS A 310 16.29 -18.94 -11.37
CA LYS A 310 17.59 -19.38 -10.83
C LYS A 310 18.76 -18.76 -11.57
N ARG A 311 18.66 -18.57 -12.88
CA ARG A 311 19.71 -17.98 -13.71
C ARG A 311 19.80 -16.46 -13.54
N ASN A 312 18.66 -15.78 -13.43
CA ASN A 312 18.59 -14.34 -13.08
C ASN A 312 18.98 -14.11 -11.62
N ALA A 313 18.58 -15.03 -10.73
CA ALA A 313 19.03 -15.06 -9.35
C ALA A 313 20.54 -15.32 -9.20
N GLU A 314 21.24 -15.83 -10.22
CA GLU A 314 22.71 -15.87 -10.19
C GLU A 314 23.30 -14.44 -10.13
N ASN A 315 22.66 -13.44 -10.71
CA ASN A 315 23.01 -12.03 -10.55
C ASN A 315 22.68 -11.50 -9.14
N TRP A 316 21.70 -12.11 -8.45
CA TRP A 316 21.28 -11.80 -7.09
C TRP A 316 21.83 -12.80 -6.06
N SER A 317 22.41 -13.93 -6.51
CA SER A 317 22.76 -15.08 -5.66
C SER A 317 23.82 -14.76 -4.62
N SER A 318 24.73 -13.84 -4.92
CA SER A 318 25.72 -13.40 -3.92
C SER A 318 25.07 -12.78 -2.66
N ASN A 319 23.87 -12.23 -2.78
CA ASN A 319 23.21 -11.50 -1.70
C ASN A 319 21.91 -12.15 -1.22
N LEU A 320 21.45 -13.26 -1.83
CA LEU A 320 20.17 -13.89 -1.44
C LEU A 320 20.14 -14.34 0.01
N GLN A 321 21.24 -14.90 0.52
CA GLN A 321 21.33 -15.30 1.92
C GLN A 321 21.31 -14.09 2.85
N GLU A 322 21.94 -12.98 2.46
CA GLU A 322 21.93 -11.74 3.22
C GLU A 322 20.51 -11.19 3.31
N TRP A 323 19.79 -11.08 2.18
CA TRP A 323 18.38 -10.70 2.18
C TRP A 323 17.50 -11.65 2.98
N ALA A 324 17.74 -12.95 2.88
CA ALA A 324 17.02 -13.91 3.71
C ALA A 324 17.28 -13.70 5.21
N ASN A 325 18.47 -13.28 5.61
CA ASN A 325 18.78 -12.93 6.99
C ASN A 325 18.04 -11.66 7.42
N GLU A 326 18.01 -10.63 6.57
CA GLU A 326 17.27 -9.38 6.84
C GLU A 326 15.77 -9.63 6.98
N PHE A 327 15.18 -10.46 6.12
CA PHE A 327 13.79 -10.89 6.29
C PHE A 327 13.56 -11.63 7.59
N GLN A 328 14.47 -12.56 7.97
CA GLN A 328 14.38 -13.28 9.23
C GLN A 328 14.44 -12.35 10.44
N GLU A 329 15.25 -11.30 10.40
CA GLU A 329 15.35 -10.32 11.48
C GLU A 329 14.12 -9.41 11.51
N MET A 330 13.68 -8.93 10.34
CA MET A 330 12.60 -7.97 10.26
C MET A 330 11.27 -8.56 10.71
N VAL A 331 10.92 -9.80 10.37
CA VAL A 331 9.67 -10.44 10.83
C VAL A 331 9.61 -10.63 12.35
N GLN A 332 10.77 -10.68 13.01
CA GLN A 332 10.86 -10.76 14.47
C GLN A 332 10.69 -9.39 15.16
N ASN A 333 10.70 -8.30 14.39
CA ASN A 333 10.60 -6.96 14.92
C ASN A 333 9.14 -6.64 15.28
N LYS A 334 8.89 -6.37 16.58
CA LYS A 334 7.55 -6.05 17.09
C LYS A 334 6.98 -4.72 16.58
N SER A 335 7.78 -3.90 15.91
CA SER A 335 7.34 -2.59 15.39
C SER A 335 6.76 -2.65 13.98
N ILE A 336 6.84 -3.79 13.29
CA ILE A 336 6.18 -3.97 11.98
C ILE A 336 4.73 -4.40 12.17
N ASP A 337 3.88 -4.00 11.25
CA ASP A 337 2.50 -4.43 11.22
C ASP A 337 2.33 -5.84 10.62
N GLU A 338 1.12 -6.35 10.68
CA GLU A 338 0.80 -7.70 10.21
C GLU A 338 0.94 -7.81 8.68
N LEU A 339 0.66 -6.75 7.92
CA LEU A 339 0.78 -6.76 6.46
C LEU A 339 2.24 -6.93 6.02
N HIS A 340 3.15 -6.20 6.64
CA HIS A 340 4.58 -6.37 6.39
C HIS A 340 5.08 -7.74 6.87
N THR A 341 4.58 -8.21 8.02
CA THR A 341 4.90 -9.56 8.52
C THR A 341 4.51 -10.63 7.49
N ARG A 342 3.29 -10.55 6.92
CA ARG A 342 2.84 -11.46 5.86
C ARG A 342 3.74 -11.37 4.63
N THR A 343 4.01 -10.17 4.15
CA THR A 343 4.82 -9.94 2.93
C THR A 343 6.23 -10.49 3.07
N PHE A 344 6.91 -10.18 4.17
CA PHE A 344 8.29 -10.59 4.39
C PHE A 344 8.41 -12.07 4.70
N PHE A 345 7.46 -12.62 5.45
CA PHE A 345 7.39 -14.06 5.70
C PHE A 345 7.15 -14.83 4.41
N ASP A 346 6.23 -14.39 3.56
CA ASP A 346 5.94 -15.03 2.28
C ASP A 346 7.14 -15.02 1.35
N THR A 347 7.89 -13.92 1.33
CA THR A 347 9.13 -13.82 0.56
C THR A 347 10.16 -14.82 1.07
N LEU A 348 10.41 -14.87 2.38
CA LEU A 348 11.33 -15.83 3.00
C LEU A 348 10.89 -17.28 2.77
N TYR A 349 9.59 -17.57 2.89
CA TYR A 349 8.99 -18.87 2.61
C TYR A 349 9.32 -19.34 1.19
N ASN A 350 9.09 -18.46 0.20
CA ASN A 350 9.32 -18.77 -1.20
C ASN A 350 10.82 -18.94 -1.49
N LEU A 351 11.68 -18.07 -0.97
CA LEU A 351 13.13 -18.21 -1.07
C LEU A 351 13.59 -19.58 -0.54
N LYS A 352 13.15 -19.95 0.67
CA LYS A 352 13.53 -21.24 1.26
C LYS A 352 12.97 -22.43 0.49
N LYS A 353 11.76 -22.33 -0.04
CA LYS A 353 11.13 -23.38 -0.86
C LYS A 353 11.90 -23.63 -2.16
N ILE A 354 12.37 -22.56 -2.81
CA ILE A 354 13.07 -22.62 -4.11
C ILE A 354 14.53 -23.01 -3.93
N PHE A 355 15.24 -22.36 -3.05
CA PHE A 355 16.69 -22.53 -2.85
C PHE A 355 17.06 -23.53 -1.73
N LYS A 356 16.10 -24.13 -1.10
CA LYS A 356 16.26 -25.24 -0.12
C LYS A 356 17.51 -25.16 0.76
N SER A 357 18.60 -25.84 0.35
CA SER A 357 19.87 -25.90 1.10
C SER A 357 20.67 -24.62 1.09
N ASP A 358 20.47 -23.76 0.07
CA ASP A 358 21.30 -22.56 -0.15
C ASP A 358 20.88 -21.41 0.78
N ILE A 359 19.64 -21.43 1.27
CA ILE A 359 19.15 -20.50 2.27
C ILE A 359 19.20 -21.14 3.66
N THR A 360 20.03 -20.58 4.53
CA THR A 360 20.13 -20.99 5.93
C THR A 360 19.15 -20.22 6.78
N ILE A 361 18.55 -20.91 7.75
CA ILE A 361 17.57 -20.35 8.69
C ILE A 361 18.20 -20.28 10.09
N ASN A 362 18.15 -19.11 10.69
CA ASN A 362 18.75 -18.91 12.00
C ASN A 362 17.85 -19.41 13.15
N LYS A 363 18.46 -19.73 14.28
CA LYS A 363 17.74 -20.25 15.45
C LYS A 363 16.76 -19.23 16.05
N GLY A 364 17.07 -17.93 15.95
CA GLY A 364 16.18 -16.86 16.41
C GLY A 364 14.84 -16.88 15.67
N PHE A 365 14.89 -16.96 14.35
CA PHE A 365 13.68 -17.06 13.52
C PHE A 365 12.88 -18.32 13.82
N LEU A 366 13.52 -19.49 13.97
CA LEU A 366 12.83 -20.72 14.31
C LEU A 366 12.11 -20.63 15.66
N ASN A 367 12.72 -20.02 16.66
CA ASN A 367 12.08 -19.77 17.94
C ASN A 367 10.89 -18.81 17.83
N TRP A 368 11.04 -17.72 17.06
CA TRP A 368 9.95 -16.80 16.77
C TRP A 368 8.80 -17.53 16.05
N LEU A 369 9.12 -18.31 15.02
CA LEU A 369 8.14 -19.08 14.27
C LEU A 369 7.36 -20.05 15.18
N ALA A 370 8.05 -20.76 16.08
CA ALA A 370 7.42 -21.65 17.04
C ALA A 370 6.42 -20.90 17.95
N GLN A 371 6.79 -19.72 18.43
CA GLN A 371 5.90 -18.87 19.25
C GLN A 371 4.69 -18.39 18.43
N GLN A 372 4.90 -17.95 17.19
CA GLN A 372 3.83 -17.52 16.29
C GLN A 372 2.86 -18.66 15.97
N CYS A 373 3.37 -19.85 15.65
CA CYS A 373 2.53 -21.03 15.42
C CYS A 373 1.62 -21.33 16.60
N LYS A 374 2.15 -21.31 17.84
CA LYS A 374 1.36 -21.54 19.03
C LYS A 374 0.29 -20.47 19.25
N ALA A 375 0.63 -19.19 19.06
CA ALA A 375 -0.32 -18.09 19.23
C ALA A 375 -1.43 -18.14 18.18
N ARG A 376 -1.09 -18.37 16.91
CA ARG A 376 -2.03 -18.38 15.79
C ARG A 376 -2.91 -19.64 15.79
N GLN A 377 -2.38 -20.80 16.21
CA GLN A 377 -3.17 -22.02 16.40
C GLN A 377 -4.27 -21.81 17.43
N SER A 378 -3.93 -21.19 18.58
CA SER A 378 -4.93 -20.85 19.61
C SER A 378 -6.03 -19.93 19.09
N ASN A 379 -5.71 -19.00 18.19
CA ASN A 379 -6.69 -18.11 17.57
C ASN A 379 -7.60 -18.83 16.57
N LEU A 380 -7.06 -19.78 15.79
CA LEU A 380 -7.84 -20.60 14.87
C LEU A 380 -8.80 -21.55 15.60
N ASP A 381 -8.35 -22.17 16.72
CA ASP A 381 -9.13 -23.13 17.48
C ASP A 381 -10.28 -22.48 18.26
N ASN A 382 -10.12 -21.22 18.67
CA ASN A 382 -11.12 -20.52 19.50
C ASN A 382 -12.37 -20.04 18.75
N GLY A 383 -12.42 -20.14 17.42
CA GLY A 383 -13.63 -19.97 16.59
C GLY A 383 -14.43 -18.68 16.79
N LEU A 384 -13.81 -17.64 17.35
CA LEU A 384 -14.47 -16.39 17.74
C LEU A 384 -14.45 -15.40 16.58
N GLN A 385 -15.64 -15.09 16.06
CA GLN A 385 -15.99 -14.00 15.13
C GLN A 385 -15.57 -14.18 13.66
N GLU A 386 -16.29 -13.52 12.77
CA GLU A 386 -15.96 -13.34 11.36
C GLU A 386 -14.51 -12.86 11.23
N ARG A 387 -13.64 -13.81 10.88
CA ARG A 387 -12.23 -13.55 10.67
C ARG A 387 -12.00 -13.28 9.19
N ASP A 388 -11.03 -12.40 8.92
CA ASP A 388 -10.53 -12.17 7.58
C ASP A 388 -9.98 -13.50 7.01
N THR A 389 -10.55 -13.94 5.89
CA THR A 389 -10.18 -15.19 5.21
C THR A 389 -8.72 -15.18 4.75
N GLU A 390 -8.16 -14.02 4.42
CA GLU A 390 -6.75 -13.87 4.08
C GLU A 390 -5.85 -14.10 5.29
N GLN A 391 -6.27 -13.59 6.47
CA GLN A 391 -5.55 -13.83 7.72
C GLN A 391 -5.54 -15.32 8.07
N ASP A 392 -6.66 -15.99 7.96
CA ASP A 392 -6.76 -17.42 8.27
C ASP A 392 -5.93 -18.28 7.31
N SER A 393 -5.91 -17.92 6.04
CA SER A 393 -5.07 -18.56 5.02
C SER A 393 -3.57 -18.37 5.34
N PHE A 394 -3.19 -17.17 5.72
CA PHE A 394 -1.82 -16.86 6.12
C PHE A 394 -1.42 -17.60 7.40
N ASP A 395 -2.25 -17.58 8.43
CA ASP A 395 -2.00 -18.26 9.71
C ASP A 395 -1.78 -19.76 9.49
N LYS A 396 -2.63 -20.39 8.68
CA LYS A 396 -2.49 -21.80 8.30
C LYS A 396 -1.19 -22.07 7.55
N LYS A 397 -0.86 -21.23 6.55
CA LYS A 397 0.39 -21.32 5.80
C LYS A 397 1.61 -21.19 6.72
N LEU A 398 1.59 -20.25 7.67
CA LEU A 398 2.67 -20.04 8.62
C LEU A 398 2.86 -21.24 9.54
N ILE A 399 1.78 -21.82 10.07
CA ILE A 399 1.81 -23.01 10.93
C ILE A 399 2.38 -24.21 10.16
N ASP A 400 1.85 -24.49 8.97
CA ASP A 400 2.30 -25.60 8.13
C ASP A 400 3.76 -25.47 7.72
N SER A 401 4.23 -24.22 7.48
CA SER A 401 5.59 -23.93 7.03
C SER A 401 6.67 -24.40 8.02
N ARG A 402 6.34 -24.41 9.31
CA ARG A 402 7.28 -24.82 10.38
C ARG A 402 7.88 -26.20 10.12
N HIS A 403 7.07 -27.13 9.65
CA HIS A 403 7.52 -28.49 9.36
C HIS A 403 7.87 -28.70 7.89
N LEU A 404 7.07 -28.13 6.97
CA LEU A 404 7.20 -28.39 5.54
C LEU A 404 8.39 -27.68 4.90
N ILE A 405 8.73 -26.48 5.37
CA ILE A 405 9.69 -25.60 4.74
C ILE A 405 10.89 -25.31 5.64
N PHE A 406 10.65 -24.90 6.89
CA PHE A 406 11.70 -24.45 7.79
C PHE A 406 12.21 -25.51 8.76
N GLY A 407 11.44 -26.57 9.01
CA GLY A 407 11.81 -27.67 9.87
C GLY A 407 12.46 -28.85 9.14
N ASN A 408 12.61 -29.98 9.86
CA ASN A 408 13.08 -31.22 9.28
C ASN A 408 11.96 -31.90 8.49
N PRO A 409 12.05 -32.06 7.16
CA PRO A 409 11.03 -32.71 6.36
C PRO A 409 10.72 -34.17 6.76
N MET A 410 11.64 -34.82 7.49
CA MET A 410 11.45 -36.18 8.00
C MET A 410 10.59 -36.24 9.26
N ALA A 411 10.39 -35.12 9.96
CA ALA A 411 9.59 -35.03 11.19
C ALA A 411 8.15 -35.51 10.99
N HIS A 412 7.54 -35.26 9.83
CA HIS A 412 6.19 -35.75 9.49
C HIS A 412 6.04 -37.25 9.39
N ARG A 413 7.14 -37.96 9.19
CA ARG A 413 7.11 -39.44 9.06
C ARG A 413 7.21 -40.16 10.40
N ILE A 414 7.50 -39.44 11.46
CA ILE A 414 7.66 -39.99 12.82
C ILE A 414 6.33 -39.82 13.56
N LYS A 415 5.59 -40.92 13.76
CA LYS A 415 4.43 -40.96 14.65
C LYS A 415 4.89 -40.55 16.06
N ASN A 416 4.29 -39.54 16.68
CA ASN A 416 4.63 -39.02 18.00
C ASN A 416 5.89 -38.14 18.06
N PHE A 417 6.24 -37.48 16.96
CA PHE A 417 7.28 -36.44 17.01
C PHE A 417 6.85 -35.31 17.96
N ARG A 418 7.55 -35.20 19.09
CA ARG A 418 7.46 -34.00 19.95
C ARG A 418 8.45 -33.00 19.44
N ASP A 419 7.93 -31.85 19.07
CA ASP A 419 8.73 -30.74 18.56
C ASP A 419 9.56 -30.15 19.72
N GLU A 420 10.85 -30.46 19.74
CA GLU A 420 11.84 -29.93 20.72
C GLU A 420 12.57 -28.70 20.16
N LEU A 421 11.98 -28.03 19.13
CA LEU A 421 12.50 -26.77 18.62
C LEU A 421 12.16 -25.61 19.51
#